data_08705883066f6b0598e695fbc8ff6864
#
_entry.id   08705883066f6b0598e695fbc8ff6864
#
_cell.length_a   1.000
_cell.length_b   1.000
_cell.length_c   1.000
_cell.angle_alpha   90.00
_cell.angle_beta   90.00
_cell.angle_gamma   90.00
#
_symmetry.space_group_name_H-M   'P 1'
#
loop_
_entity.id
_entity.type
_entity.pdbx_description
1 polymer ?
#
loop_
_entity_poly.entity_id
_entity_poly.type
_entity_poly.pdbx_seq_one_letter_code
_entity_poly.pdbx_strand_id
1 'polypeptide(L)'
;MTKQLRKAIEIVCQNLKSLTILEIGSRQAKNQRRMADLRSLFPAAKYLGTDMIDGPGVDQVADAEKLPFADGSFDLVLCLETFEHAKRPWLVAAEIERVVSNKGVIIVSSQQNFPLHKHPADYFRYTPFGLSSFFEHFKSKLVFTISPPFEDEVKANPQHVVVAATKMENKKLMAAVKQDLIKNKSTISVHKPYRHRLFDLIKFFKRGLAEIQYRQEIEFF
;
A
#
# COMPACT_ATOMS: atom_id res chain seq x y z
N MET A 1 5.84 -2.87 -5.25
CA MET A 1 5.92 -1.62 -4.45
C MET A 1 6.75 -0.55 -5.17
N THR A 2 6.32 0.73 -5.19
CA THR A 2 7.09 1.87 -5.74
C THR A 2 8.03 2.45 -4.70
N LYS A 3 9.05 3.23 -5.15
CA LYS A 3 9.98 3.95 -4.25
C LYS A 3 9.24 4.95 -3.35
N GLN A 4 8.22 5.62 -3.88
CA GLN A 4 7.41 6.58 -3.16
C GLN A 4 6.58 5.92 -2.05
N LEU A 5 5.92 4.79 -2.36
CA LEU A 5 5.20 4.02 -1.36
C LEU A 5 6.14 3.52 -0.27
N ARG A 6 7.28 2.91 -0.65
CA ARG A 6 8.30 2.46 0.31
C ARG A 6 8.71 3.59 1.25
N LYS A 7 9.00 4.78 0.73
CA LYS A 7 9.42 5.94 1.54
C LYS A 7 8.33 6.41 2.49
N ALA A 8 7.07 6.45 2.03
CA ALA A 8 5.95 6.79 2.89
C ALA A 8 5.77 5.76 4.03
N ILE A 9 5.87 4.46 3.72
CA ILE A 9 5.79 3.39 4.74
C ILE A 9 6.95 3.50 5.74
N GLU A 10 8.18 3.78 5.32
CA GLU A 10 9.31 4.04 6.22
C GLU A 10 9.01 5.16 7.21
N ILE A 11 8.44 6.28 6.74
CA ILE A 11 8.06 7.41 7.60
C ILE A 11 6.98 7.01 8.61
N VAL A 12 5.95 6.26 8.17
CA VAL A 12 4.92 5.75 9.08
C VAL A 12 5.56 4.85 10.14
N CYS A 13 6.40 3.91 9.72
CA CYS A 13 7.06 2.94 10.60
C CYS A 13 8.00 3.57 11.64
N GLN A 14 8.66 4.69 11.32
CA GLN A 14 9.52 5.42 12.27
C GLN A 14 8.77 5.90 13.53
N ASN A 15 7.45 6.05 13.43
CA ASN A 15 6.60 6.45 14.55
C ASN A 15 6.10 5.25 15.39
N LEU A 16 6.46 4.02 15.02
CA LEU A 16 5.96 2.81 15.63
C LEU A 16 7.04 2.11 16.46
N LYS A 17 6.61 1.57 17.61
CA LYS A 17 7.41 0.67 18.44
C LYS A 17 6.67 -0.67 18.50
N SER A 18 7.01 -1.57 17.61
CA SER A 18 6.34 -2.86 17.48
C SER A 18 7.31 -3.99 17.81
N LEU A 19 6.86 -4.95 18.62
CA LEU A 19 7.64 -6.11 19.04
C LEU A 19 7.34 -7.32 18.16
N THR A 20 6.08 -7.46 17.71
CA THR A 20 5.59 -8.56 16.87
C THR A 20 4.92 -8.01 15.63
N ILE A 21 5.39 -8.42 14.46
CA ILE A 21 4.96 -7.89 13.16
C ILE A 21 4.53 -9.03 12.25
N LEU A 22 3.36 -8.89 11.65
CA LEU A 22 2.89 -9.72 10.56
C LEU A 22 2.90 -8.91 9.26
N GLU A 23 3.52 -9.44 8.21
CA GLU A 23 3.37 -8.95 6.84
C GLU A 23 2.58 -9.96 6.02
N ILE A 24 1.42 -9.53 5.50
CA ILE A 24 0.55 -10.31 4.63
C ILE A 24 0.86 -9.91 3.18
N GLY A 25 1.10 -10.91 2.31
CA GLY A 25 1.55 -10.66 0.94
C GLY A 25 3.05 -10.32 0.87
N SER A 26 3.87 -10.98 1.70
CA SER A 26 5.29 -10.67 1.87
C SER A 26 6.20 -11.17 0.76
N ARG A 27 5.66 -11.92 -0.22
CA ARG A 27 6.46 -12.51 -1.30
C ARG A 27 7.11 -11.46 -2.17
N GLN A 28 8.44 -11.53 -2.24
CA GLN A 28 9.25 -10.54 -2.96
C GLN A 28 9.47 -10.95 -4.42
N ALA A 29 9.05 -10.11 -5.36
CA ALA A 29 9.37 -10.30 -6.76
C ALA A 29 10.88 -10.18 -7.01
N LYS A 30 11.42 -10.99 -7.96
CA LYS A 30 12.87 -11.09 -8.23
C LYS A 30 13.57 -9.73 -8.39
N ASN A 31 12.94 -8.76 -9.06
CA ASN A 31 13.53 -7.45 -9.35
C ASN A 31 13.22 -6.38 -8.29
N GLN A 32 12.52 -6.73 -7.22
CA GLN A 32 12.06 -5.79 -6.19
C GLN A 32 12.48 -6.17 -4.76
N ARG A 33 13.28 -7.21 -4.58
CA ARG A 33 13.64 -7.76 -3.25
C ARG A 33 14.06 -6.69 -2.26
N ARG A 34 15.04 -5.86 -2.62
CA ARG A 34 15.54 -4.79 -1.73
C ARG A 34 14.46 -3.75 -1.37
N MET A 35 13.54 -3.49 -2.28
CA MET A 35 12.48 -2.50 -2.10
C MET A 35 11.29 -3.07 -1.33
N ALA A 36 11.01 -4.35 -1.51
CA ALA A 36 9.93 -5.05 -0.83
C ALA A 36 10.31 -5.52 0.59
N ASP A 37 11.59 -5.64 0.91
CA ASP A 37 12.03 -6.04 2.24
C ASP A 37 11.82 -4.93 3.27
N LEU A 38 10.84 -5.10 4.16
CA LEU A 38 10.51 -4.19 5.25
C LEU A 38 11.13 -4.61 6.58
N ARG A 39 11.72 -5.81 6.69
CA ARG A 39 12.32 -6.34 7.93
C ARG A 39 13.41 -5.44 8.47
N SER A 40 14.19 -4.84 7.56
CA SER A 40 15.27 -3.92 7.91
C SER A 40 14.82 -2.68 8.68
N LEU A 41 13.52 -2.34 8.64
CA LEU A 41 12.94 -1.24 9.41
C LEU A 41 12.73 -1.60 10.88
N PHE A 42 12.75 -2.88 11.21
CA PHE A 42 12.39 -3.40 12.54
C PHE A 42 13.39 -4.45 13.04
N PRO A 43 14.68 -4.10 13.20
CA PRO A 43 15.75 -5.07 13.48
C PRO A 43 15.59 -5.81 14.82
N ALA A 44 14.83 -5.25 15.78
CA ALA A 44 14.60 -5.85 17.09
C ALA A 44 13.22 -6.55 17.22
N ALA A 45 12.40 -6.54 16.18
CA ALA A 45 11.06 -7.14 16.21
C ALA A 45 11.07 -8.60 15.78
N LYS A 46 10.11 -9.37 16.29
CA LYS A 46 9.75 -10.67 15.70
C LYS A 46 8.90 -10.42 14.46
N TYR A 47 9.50 -10.57 13.30
CA TYR A 47 8.87 -10.32 12.01
C TYR A 47 8.50 -11.63 11.34
N LEU A 48 7.24 -11.76 10.96
CA LEU A 48 6.70 -12.92 10.25
C LEU A 48 6.08 -12.46 8.93
N GLY A 49 6.63 -12.93 7.82
CA GLY A 49 6.08 -12.71 6.49
C GLY A 49 5.24 -13.88 6.04
N THR A 50 4.04 -13.60 5.53
CA THR A 50 3.14 -14.63 4.99
C THR A 50 2.71 -14.28 3.57
N ASP A 51 2.54 -15.32 2.76
CA ASP A 51 1.97 -15.24 1.42
C ASP A 51 1.27 -16.55 1.08
N MET A 52 0.37 -16.55 0.12
CA MET A 52 -0.30 -17.73 -0.38
C MET A 52 0.66 -18.67 -1.14
N ILE A 53 1.77 -18.13 -1.64
CA ILE A 53 2.77 -18.85 -2.43
C ILE A 53 4.14 -18.69 -1.76
N ASP A 54 4.85 -19.80 -1.57
CA ASP A 54 6.21 -19.80 -1.05
C ASP A 54 7.18 -18.98 -1.92
N GLY A 55 8.19 -18.43 -1.26
CA GLY A 55 9.21 -17.64 -1.96
C GLY A 55 9.99 -16.69 -1.06
N PRO A 56 10.90 -15.88 -1.65
CA PRO A 56 11.69 -14.92 -0.89
C PRO A 56 10.80 -13.93 -0.12
N GLY A 57 11.07 -13.76 1.17
CA GLY A 57 10.30 -12.91 2.09
C GLY A 57 9.18 -13.63 2.83
N VAL A 58 8.85 -14.87 2.46
CA VAL A 58 7.81 -15.70 3.08
C VAL A 58 8.44 -16.60 4.13
N ASP A 59 7.98 -16.49 5.38
CA ASP A 59 8.36 -17.37 6.47
C ASP A 59 7.36 -18.50 6.65
N GLN A 60 6.09 -18.21 6.34
CA GLN A 60 5.00 -19.17 6.45
C GLN A 60 4.00 -18.96 5.32
N VAL A 61 3.69 -20.05 4.61
CA VAL A 61 2.61 -20.04 3.61
C VAL A 61 1.27 -20.01 4.34
N ALA A 62 0.44 -19.01 4.01
CA ALA A 62 -0.87 -18.85 4.62
C ALA A 62 -1.84 -18.14 3.66
N ASP A 63 -3.12 -18.50 3.78
CA ASP A 63 -4.21 -17.79 3.13
C ASP A 63 -4.61 -16.57 3.97
N ALA A 64 -4.53 -15.39 3.39
CA ALA A 64 -4.89 -14.14 4.06
C ALA A 64 -6.39 -14.08 4.45
N GLU A 65 -7.24 -14.87 3.81
CA GLU A 65 -8.66 -14.98 4.14
C GLU A 65 -8.93 -15.88 5.36
N LYS A 66 -7.91 -16.64 5.84
CA LYS A 66 -7.97 -17.52 7.02
C LYS A 66 -6.57 -17.69 7.62
N LEU A 67 -6.11 -16.73 8.38
CA LEU A 67 -4.78 -16.72 8.97
C LEU A 67 -4.66 -17.72 10.14
N PRO A 68 -3.60 -18.54 10.20
CA PRO A 68 -3.41 -19.55 11.25
C PRO A 68 -2.81 -18.97 12.54
N PHE A 69 -3.26 -17.78 12.96
CA PHE A 69 -2.76 -17.07 14.14
C PHE A 69 -3.88 -16.81 15.14
N ALA A 70 -3.53 -16.72 16.41
CA ALA A 70 -4.48 -16.38 17.45
C ALA A 70 -4.88 -14.89 17.38
N ASP A 71 -6.03 -14.56 17.96
CA ASP A 71 -6.52 -13.19 18.06
C ASP A 71 -5.52 -12.29 18.81
N GLY A 72 -5.30 -11.09 18.30
CA GLY A 72 -4.47 -10.09 18.96
C GLY A 72 -2.99 -10.44 19.06
N SER A 73 -2.47 -11.32 18.18
CA SER A 73 -1.08 -11.83 18.24
C SER A 73 -0.03 -10.83 17.81
N PHE A 74 -0.40 -9.77 17.07
CA PHE A 74 0.56 -8.88 16.45
C PHE A 74 0.35 -7.41 16.85
N ASP A 75 1.46 -6.72 17.13
CA ASP A 75 1.47 -5.28 17.41
C ASP A 75 1.35 -4.44 16.15
N LEU A 76 1.83 -4.98 15.02
CA LEU A 76 1.75 -4.34 13.71
C LEU A 76 1.38 -5.38 12.65
N VAL A 77 0.36 -5.07 11.85
CA VAL A 77 0.02 -5.83 10.66
C VAL A 77 0.22 -4.97 9.42
N LEU A 78 1.08 -5.43 8.53
CA LEU A 78 1.35 -4.84 7.22
C LEU A 78 0.65 -5.68 6.16
N CYS A 79 -0.13 -5.02 5.27
CA CYS A 79 -0.74 -5.66 4.11
C CYS A 79 -0.64 -4.68 2.93
N LEU A 80 0.48 -4.76 2.20
CA LEU A 80 0.85 -3.75 1.22
C LEU A 80 0.77 -4.31 -0.19
N GLU A 81 -0.05 -3.65 -1.05
CA GLU A 81 -0.25 -4.05 -2.45
C GLU A 81 -0.68 -5.52 -2.56
N THR A 82 -1.64 -5.91 -1.74
CA THR A 82 -2.15 -7.28 -1.62
C THR A 82 -3.67 -7.33 -1.77
N PHE A 83 -4.38 -6.30 -1.31
CA PHE A 83 -5.85 -6.25 -1.34
C PHE A 83 -6.43 -6.37 -2.74
N GLU A 84 -5.76 -5.84 -3.76
CA GLU A 84 -6.16 -5.96 -5.17
C GLU A 84 -6.15 -7.42 -5.67
N HIS A 85 -5.37 -8.28 -5.01
CA HIS A 85 -5.23 -9.70 -5.35
C HIS A 85 -6.13 -10.62 -4.52
N ALA A 86 -6.80 -10.10 -3.50
CA ALA A 86 -7.72 -10.87 -2.68
C ALA A 86 -9.10 -10.99 -3.37
N LYS A 87 -9.57 -12.22 -3.56
CA LYS A 87 -10.89 -12.46 -4.15
C LYS A 87 -12.02 -12.03 -3.20
N ARG A 88 -11.81 -12.15 -1.90
CA ARG A 88 -12.75 -11.81 -0.83
C ARG A 88 -12.08 -10.85 0.16
N PRO A 89 -11.81 -9.59 -0.24
CA PRO A 89 -11.03 -8.65 0.57
C PRO A 89 -11.65 -8.36 1.93
N TRP A 90 -12.99 -8.50 2.09
CA TRP A 90 -13.65 -8.40 3.39
C TRP A 90 -13.23 -9.48 4.38
N LEU A 91 -12.89 -10.70 3.93
CA LEU A 91 -12.34 -11.75 4.80
C LEU A 91 -10.91 -11.41 5.23
N VAL A 92 -10.09 -10.92 4.31
CA VAL A 92 -8.73 -10.44 4.62
C VAL A 92 -8.79 -9.32 5.66
N ALA A 93 -9.70 -8.35 5.50
CA ALA A 93 -9.89 -7.27 6.46
C ALA A 93 -10.30 -7.78 7.84
N ALA A 94 -11.24 -8.74 7.91
CA ALA A 94 -11.67 -9.36 9.16
C ALA A 94 -10.52 -10.10 9.86
N GLU A 95 -9.69 -10.82 9.11
CA GLU A 95 -8.52 -11.50 9.66
C GLU A 95 -7.45 -10.52 10.15
N ILE A 96 -7.17 -9.44 9.41
CA ILE A 96 -6.30 -8.34 9.87
C ILE A 96 -6.82 -7.78 11.18
N GLU A 97 -8.13 -7.49 11.27
CA GLU A 97 -8.74 -6.97 12.49
C GLU A 97 -8.65 -7.98 13.63
N ARG A 98 -8.83 -9.27 13.38
CA ARG A 98 -8.75 -10.32 14.38
C ARG A 98 -7.35 -10.47 14.97
N VAL A 99 -6.34 -10.55 14.09
CA VAL A 99 -4.96 -10.88 14.53
C VAL A 99 -4.19 -9.68 15.09
N VAL A 100 -4.57 -8.45 14.75
CA VAL A 100 -3.94 -7.26 15.35
C VAL A 100 -4.39 -7.07 16.78
N SER A 101 -3.45 -6.77 17.68
CA SER A 101 -3.73 -6.54 19.10
C SER A 101 -4.57 -5.28 19.32
N ASN A 102 -5.20 -5.17 20.51
CA ASN A 102 -6.04 -4.00 20.81
C ASN A 102 -5.29 -2.67 20.72
N LYS A 103 -3.99 -2.64 21.08
CA LYS A 103 -3.13 -1.45 20.95
C LYS A 103 -2.34 -1.46 19.64
N GLY A 104 -2.54 -2.46 18.81
CA GLY A 104 -1.81 -2.65 17.59
C GLY A 104 -2.19 -1.65 16.49
N VAL A 105 -1.35 -1.61 15.49
CA VAL A 105 -1.47 -0.76 14.30
C VAL A 105 -1.62 -1.63 13.07
N ILE A 106 -2.42 -1.19 12.13
CA ILE A 106 -2.44 -1.75 10.78
C ILE A 106 -1.91 -0.72 9.79
N ILE A 107 -1.20 -1.18 8.76
CA ILE A 107 -0.86 -0.39 7.58
C ILE A 107 -1.25 -1.22 6.37
N VAL A 108 -2.25 -0.74 5.66
CA VAL A 108 -2.78 -1.41 4.47
C VAL A 108 -2.64 -0.50 3.28
N SER A 109 -2.13 -1.01 2.16
CA SER A 109 -2.14 -0.28 0.90
C SER A 109 -2.69 -1.11 -0.24
N SER A 110 -3.25 -0.44 -1.20
CA SER A 110 -3.66 -1.01 -2.47
C SER A 110 -3.65 0.05 -3.57
N GLN A 111 -3.86 -0.39 -4.79
CA GLN A 111 -3.76 0.46 -5.96
C GLN A 111 -5.13 1.02 -6.34
N GLN A 112 -5.17 2.31 -6.72
CA GLN A 112 -6.33 2.93 -7.34
C GLN A 112 -6.16 3.02 -8.86
N ASN A 113 -5.00 3.48 -9.31
CA ASN A 113 -4.71 3.66 -10.73
C ASN A 113 -3.42 2.94 -11.11
N PHE A 114 -3.57 1.72 -11.60
CA PHE A 114 -2.44 0.90 -12.05
C PHE A 114 -2.90 -0.07 -13.14
N PRO A 115 -2.06 -0.37 -14.14
CA PRO A 115 -2.39 -1.37 -15.16
C PRO A 115 -2.71 -2.73 -14.56
N LEU A 116 -3.57 -3.50 -15.24
CA LEU A 116 -3.88 -4.86 -14.87
C LEU A 116 -2.59 -5.70 -14.80
N HIS A 117 -2.40 -6.40 -13.69
CA HIS A 117 -1.22 -7.24 -13.48
C HIS A 117 -1.59 -8.53 -12.75
N LYS A 118 -0.85 -9.62 -13.01
CA LYS A 118 -1.19 -10.95 -12.50
C LYS A 118 -0.23 -11.35 -11.38
N HIS A 119 -0.77 -11.50 -10.14
CA HIS A 119 -0.02 -12.02 -8.99
C HIS A 119 -0.91 -12.73 -7.95
N PRO A 120 -1.54 -13.85 -8.22
CA PRO A 120 -1.83 -14.54 -9.49
C PRO A 120 -2.99 -13.92 -10.27
N ALA A 121 -3.88 -13.19 -9.61
CA ALA A 121 -5.05 -12.50 -10.16
C ALA A 121 -5.11 -11.06 -9.65
N ASP A 122 -5.84 -10.20 -10.33
CA ASP A 122 -5.97 -8.77 -10.03
C ASP A 122 -7.47 -8.42 -10.13
N TYR A 123 -8.14 -8.31 -8.97
CA TYR A 123 -9.59 -8.23 -8.91
C TYR A 123 -10.11 -6.81 -8.72
N PHE A 124 -9.40 -5.96 -7.95
CA PHE A 124 -9.96 -4.70 -7.47
C PHE A 124 -9.02 -3.52 -7.62
N ARG A 125 -9.64 -2.33 -7.66
CA ARG A 125 -9.01 -1.02 -7.49
C ARG A 125 -9.76 -0.27 -6.41
N TYR A 126 -9.03 0.41 -5.52
CA TYR A 126 -9.62 1.01 -4.33
C TYR A 126 -9.45 2.53 -4.32
N THR A 127 -10.55 3.23 -4.12
CA THR A 127 -10.50 4.63 -3.72
C THR A 127 -10.10 4.75 -2.24
N PRO A 128 -9.68 5.93 -1.75
CA PRO A 128 -9.42 6.14 -0.32
C PRO A 128 -10.61 5.76 0.56
N PHE A 129 -11.82 6.06 0.14
CA PHE A 129 -13.05 5.70 0.84
C PHE A 129 -13.29 4.19 0.80
N GLY A 130 -13.14 3.56 -0.37
CA GLY A 130 -13.35 2.13 -0.55
C GLY A 130 -12.39 1.28 0.29
N LEU A 131 -11.09 1.61 0.33
CA LEU A 131 -10.14 0.87 1.16
C LEU A 131 -10.37 1.14 2.65
N SER A 132 -10.69 2.38 3.03
CA SER A 132 -10.93 2.76 4.43
C SER A 132 -12.19 2.14 5.02
N SER A 133 -13.21 1.83 4.20
CA SER A 133 -14.47 1.25 4.67
C SER A 133 -14.32 -0.15 5.25
N PHE A 134 -13.31 -0.91 4.85
CA PHE A 134 -13.02 -2.22 5.45
C PHE A 134 -12.60 -2.14 6.93
N PHE A 135 -12.20 -0.97 7.40
CA PHE A 135 -11.63 -0.75 8.74
C PHE A 135 -12.45 0.27 9.55
N GLU A 136 -13.78 0.23 9.43
CA GLU A 136 -14.68 1.18 10.11
C GLU A 136 -14.63 1.09 11.63
N HIS A 137 -14.38 -0.09 12.18
CA HIS A 137 -14.30 -0.32 13.62
C HIS A 137 -13.03 0.24 14.28
N PHE A 138 -12.02 0.61 13.49
CA PHE A 138 -10.80 1.23 14.03
C PHE A 138 -11.07 2.68 14.47
N LYS A 139 -10.71 3.01 15.71
CA LYS A 139 -11.03 4.29 16.37
C LYS A 139 -10.20 5.46 15.87
N SER A 140 -8.97 5.23 15.44
CA SER A 140 -8.15 6.26 14.80
C SER A 140 -7.63 5.77 13.46
N LYS A 141 -7.83 6.60 12.44
CA LYS A 141 -7.40 6.31 11.06
C LYS A 141 -6.70 7.52 10.45
N LEU A 142 -5.68 7.25 9.68
CA LEU A 142 -5.06 8.18 8.76
C LEU A 142 -5.10 7.55 7.36
N VAL A 143 -5.82 8.16 6.46
CA VAL A 143 -5.91 7.74 5.06
C VAL A 143 -5.17 8.76 4.21
N PHE A 144 -4.27 8.30 3.38
CA PHE A 144 -3.55 9.16 2.47
C PHE A 144 -3.27 8.45 1.14
N THR A 145 -2.94 9.25 0.14
CA THR A 145 -2.68 8.76 -1.20
C THR A 145 -1.29 9.14 -1.66
N ILE A 146 -0.74 8.35 -2.57
CA ILE A 146 0.54 8.61 -3.22
C ILE A 146 0.28 8.67 -4.71
N SER A 147 0.46 9.86 -5.28
CA SER A 147 0.35 10.09 -6.71
C SER A 147 1.72 9.93 -7.37
N PRO A 148 1.78 9.50 -8.64
CA PRO A 148 2.99 9.64 -9.43
C PRO A 148 3.40 11.12 -9.50
N PRO A 149 4.65 11.44 -9.83
CA PRO A 149 5.12 12.81 -9.98
C PRO A 149 4.59 13.47 -11.27
N PHE A 150 3.30 13.34 -11.52
CA PHE A 150 2.60 14.00 -12.62
C PHE A 150 1.91 15.27 -12.11
N GLU A 151 1.75 16.23 -13.03
CA GLU A 151 1.25 17.56 -12.79
C GLU A 151 -0.15 17.62 -12.13
N ASP A 152 -0.56 18.80 -11.72
CA ASP A 152 -1.71 19.09 -10.85
C ASP A 152 -3.05 18.45 -11.24
N GLU A 153 -3.26 18.14 -12.52
CA GLU A 153 -4.48 17.48 -13.01
C GLU A 153 -4.66 16.03 -12.56
N VAL A 154 -3.58 15.38 -12.08
CA VAL A 154 -3.60 13.96 -11.67
C VAL A 154 -3.82 13.78 -10.17
N LYS A 155 -3.98 14.86 -9.39
CA LYS A 155 -4.24 14.79 -7.94
C LYS A 155 -5.51 14.00 -7.60
N ALA A 156 -6.48 13.98 -8.51
CA ALA A 156 -7.72 13.23 -8.35
C ALA A 156 -7.59 11.72 -8.67
N ASN A 157 -6.44 11.27 -9.19
CA ASN A 157 -6.24 9.88 -9.60
C ASN A 157 -4.91 9.31 -9.05
N PRO A 158 -4.79 9.13 -7.72
CA PRO A 158 -3.60 8.62 -7.09
C PRO A 158 -3.31 7.18 -7.49
N GLN A 159 -2.03 6.80 -7.53
CA GLN A 159 -1.63 5.42 -7.82
C GLN A 159 -1.90 4.51 -6.62
N HIS A 160 -1.47 4.92 -5.43
CA HIS A 160 -1.61 4.12 -4.21
C HIS A 160 -2.51 4.82 -3.19
N VAL A 161 -3.30 4.02 -2.50
CA VAL A 161 -4.06 4.39 -1.32
C VAL A 161 -3.47 3.68 -0.12
N VAL A 162 -3.28 4.39 0.98
CA VAL A 162 -2.74 3.84 2.24
C VAL A 162 -3.68 4.16 3.38
N VAL A 163 -3.97 3.16 4.20
CA VAL A 163 -4.71 3.27 5.46
C VAL A 163 -3.78 2.86 6.60
N ALA A 164 -3.50 3.78 7.52
CA ALA A 164 -2.88 3.47 8.80
C ALA A 164 -3.93 3.64 9.89
N ALA A 165 -4.13 2.61 10.74
CA ALA A 165 -5.22 2.65 11.71
C ALA A 165 -4.89 1.91 13.01
N THR A 166 -5.59 2.27 14.11
CA THR A 166 -5.50 1.63 15.43
C THR A 166 -6.89 1.29 15.96
N LYS A 167 -7.05 0.10 16.56
CA LYS A 167 -8.32 -0.32 17.17
C LYS A 167 -8.74 0.61 18.31
N MET A 168 -7.80 0.96 19.18
CA MET A 168 -8.03 1.95 20.23
C MET A 168 -7.75 3.36 19.73
N GLU A 169 -8.33 4.35 20.38
CA GLU A 169 -8.10 5.74 20.04
C GLU A 169 -6.63 6.13 20.26
N ASN A 170 -5.98 6.62 19.23
CA ASN A 170 -4.59 7.12 19.25
C ASN A 170 -4.39 8.29 18.28
N LYS A 171 -5.15 9.37 18.53
CA LYS A 171 -5.08 10.60 17.71
C LYS A 171 -3.67 11.19 17.67
N LYS A 172 -2.91 11.06 18.78
CA LYS A 172 -1.54 11.57 18.88
C LYS A 172 -0.62 10.89 17.87
N LEU A 173 -0.69 9.55 17.76
CA LEU A 173 0.09 8.80 16.77
C LEU A 173 -0.28 9.22 15.35
N MET A 174 -1.57 9.28 15.03
CA MET A 174 -2.02 9.65 13.69
C MET A 174 -1.61 11.07 13.31
N ALA A 175 -1.64 12.00 14.27
CA ALA A 175 -1.18 13.37 14.06
C ALA A 175 0.34 13.44 13.82
N ALA A 176 1.14 12.70 14.59
CA ALA A 176 2.60 12.63 14.42
C ALA A 176 2.97 12.08 13.05
N VAL A 177 2.37 10.94 12.66
CA VAL A 177 2.57 10.34 11.33
C VAL A 177 2.20 11.32 10.21
N LYS A 178 1.06 12.00 10.34
CA LYS A 178 0.61 13.00 9.35
C LYS A 178 1.61 14.15 9.22
N GLN A 179 2.12 14.69 10.34
CA GLN A 179 3.10 15.76 10.34
C GLN A 179 4.42 15.33 9.67
N ASP A 180 4.90 14.12 9.97
CA ASP A 180 6.12 13.59 9.37
C ASP A 180 5.97 13.33 7.88
N LEU A 181 4.82 12.83 7.42
CA LEU A 181 4.52 12.71 6.00
C LEU A 181 4.52 14.07 5.29
N ILE A 182 3.91 15.10 5.90
CA ILE A 182 3.90 16.46 5.35
C ILE A 182 5.32 17.03 5.28
N LYS A 183 6.09 16.92 6.36
CA LYS A 183 7.48 17.38 6.46
C LYS A 183 8.38 16.75 5.39
N ASN A 184 8.16 15.48 5.09
CA ASN A 184 8.94 14.70 4.12
C ASN A 184 8.29 14.62 2.74
N LYS A 185 7.28 15.43 2.44
CA LYS A 185 6.54 15.40 1.16
C LYS A 185 7.46 15.51 -0.06
N SER A 186 8.49 16.36 -0.01
CA SER A 186 9.47 16.53 -1.10
C SER A 186 10.32 15.29 -1.36
N THR A 187 10.56 14.44 -0.35
CA THR A 187 11.32 13.19 -0.50
C THR A 187 10.45 12.04 -1.02
N ILE A 188 9.13 12.11 -0.79
CA ILE A 188 8.14 11.18 -1.33
C ILE A 188 7.80 11.56 -2.78
N SER A 189 7.61 12.86 -3.03
CA SER A 189 7.34 13.42 -4.35
C SER A 189 8.65 13.74 -5.06
N VAL A 190 9.09 12.88 -5.96
CA VAL A 190 10.24 13.21 -6.82
C VAL A 190 9.74 14.19 -7.89
N HIS A 191 9.78 15.48 -7.58
CA HIS A 191 9.68 16.51 -8.60
C HIS A 191 10.96 16.46 -9.45
N LYS A 192 10.93 15.71 -10.54
CA LYS A 192 11.85 15.98 -11.64
C LYS A 192 11.25 17.17 -12.40
N PRO A 193 11.91 18.32 -12.45
CA PRO A 193 11.47 19.38 -13.35
C PRO A 193 11.47 18.79 -14.75
N TYR A 194 10.32 18.82 -15.40
CA TYR A 194 10.18 18.38 -16.77
C TYR A 194 11.02 19.33 -17.63
N ARG A 195 12.25 18.95 -17.94
CA ARG A 195 13.03 19.59 -18.99
C ARG A 195 12.42 19.10 -20.30
N HIS A 196 11.51 19.88 -20.84
CA HIS A 196 10.98 19.67 -22.18
C HIS A 196 12.14 19.67 -23.19
N ARG A 197 12.64 18.50 -23.54
CA ARG A 197 13.41 18.35 -24.78
C ARG A 197 12.37 18.24 -25.90
N LEU A 198 12.62 18.87 -27.02
CA LEU A 198 11.76 18.83 -28.22
C LEU A 198 11.34 17.38 -28.60
N PHE A 199 12.17 16.40 -28.30
CA PHE A 199 11.92 14.97 -28.46
C PHE A 199 10.81 14.43 -27.54
N ASP A 200 10.62 14.99 -26.35
CA ASP A 200 9.58 14.56 -25.41
C ASP A 200 8.23 15.14 -25.79
N LEU A 201 8.21 16.32 -26.39
CA LEU A 201 7.01 16.89 -27.01
C LEU A 201 6.48 16.02 -28.15
N ILE A 202 7.34 15.48 -29.01
CA ILE A 202 6.94 14.59 -30.11
C ILE A 202 6.39 13.25 -29.55
N LYS A 203 7.00 12.72 -28.48
CA LYS A 203 6.48 11.53 -27.79
C LYS A 203 5.15 11.80 -27.08
N PHE A 204 5.00 12.98 -26.49
CA PHE A 204 3.76 13.41 -25.84
C PHE A 204 2.64 13.55 -26.88
N PHE A 205 2.90 14.20 -28.00
CA PHE A 205 1.93 14.28 -29.12
C PHE A 205 1.56 12.92 -29.69
N LYS A 206 2.52 12.01 -29.88
CA LYS A 206 2.23 10.64 -30.34
C LYS A 206 1.44 9.82 -29.31
N ARG A 207 1.71 9.99 -28.00
CA ARG A 207 0.90 9.36 -26.94
C ARG A 207 -0.49 9.98 -26.85
N GLY A 208 -0.59 11.30 -26.91
CA GLY A 208 -1.87 11.99 -26.89
C GLY A 208 -2.78 11.62 -28.04
N LEU A 209 -2.23 11.43 -29.25
CA LEU A 209 -2.99 10.93 -30.40
C LEU A 209 -3.38 9.45 -30.25
N ALA A 210 -2.52 8.63 -29.67
CA ALA A 210 -2.85 7.23 -29.36
C ALA A 210 -3.93 7.14 -28.25
N GLU A 211 -3.87 7.96 -27.22
CA GLU A 211 -4.90 8.04 -26.17
C GLU A 211 -6.24 8.58 -26.71
N ILE A 212 -6.23 9.52 -27.66
CA ILE A 212 -7.45 10.01 -28.34
C ILE A 212 -8.07 8.89 -29.19
N GLN A 213 -7.27 8.08 -29.86
CA GLN A 213 -7.78 6.89 -30.58
C GLN A 213 -8.32 5.83 -29.61
N TYR A 214 -7.67 5.61 -28.45
CA TYR A 214 -8.13 4.66 -27.43
C TYR A 214 -9.43 5.09 -26.73
N ARG A 215 -9.70 6.38 -26.62
CA ARG A 215 -10.97 6.92 -26.06
C ARG A 215 -12.18 6.72 -26.96
N GLN A 216 -12.00 6.32 -28.21
CA GLN A 216 -13.11 6.06 -29.13
C GLN A 216 -13.57 4.61 -29.17
N GLU A 217 -12.81 3.68 -28.58
CA GLU A 217 -13.23 2.28 -28.43
C GLU A 217 -13.84 2.08 -27.05
N ILE A 218 -15.17 2.18 -26.95
CA ILE A 218 -15.92 1.75 -25.76
C ILE A 218 -16.07 0.24 -25.89
N GLU A 219 -15.26 -0.52 -25.20
CA GLU A 219 -15.48 -1.94 -25.03
C GLU A 219 -16.50 -2.15 -23.90
N PHE A 220 -17.64 -2.74 -24.23
CA PHE A 220 -18.60 -3.26 -23.28
C PHE A 220 -18.18 -4.68 -22.90
N PHE A 221 -17.95 -4.92 -21.62
CA PHE A 221 -17.72 -6.24 -21.04
C PHE A 221 -19.01 -6.78 -20.41
#